data_9cf47b5d82943962d3d2f7225301c6c6
#
_entry.id   9cf47b5d82943962d3d2f7225301c6c6
#
_cell.length_a   1.000
_cell.length_b   1.000
_cell.length_c   1.000
_cell.angle_alpha   90.00
_cell.angle_beta   90.00
_cell.angle_gamma   90.00
#
_symmetry.space_group_name_H-M   'P 1'
#
loop_
_entity.id
_entity.type
_entity.pdbx_description
1 polymer ?
#
loop_
_entity_poly.entity_id
_entity_poly.type
_entity_poly.pdbx_seq_one_letter_code
_entity_poly.pdbx_strand_id
1 'polypeptide(L)'
;MTGILLIDKPEGMTSFVAAARVRRMTGVKKTGHTGTLDPMATGVLPVLLGGATRFCELLPSHDKAYIASLRLGTVTDTLDITGEVLETREVNASRADFESALQSFSGTIEQVPPMYSAISQNGVRLYKLARQGIEVERESRTVNISSISLVGCDEKNSEYTISVECSAGTYIRSLVADIGEKLGCGAVMTALRRTKANGFPIDGCITLDELAELAQSGKIEEKIIPIEQALGSYRFVTVTEPQARRFRNGGELSLERLYLKAPQENELVRVIAPGNEFLGMGEISDGEIKVKRLLIK
;
A
#
# COMPACT_ATOMS: atom_id res chain seq x y z
N MET A 1 11.75 -18.97 5.92
CA MET A 1 11.10 -18.15 4.85
C MET A 1 11.27 -16.66 5.15
N THR A 2 11.84 -15.89 4.22
CA THR A 2 12.00 -14.43 4.29
C THR A 2 11.76 -13.84 2.89
N GLY A 3 10.82 -12.89 2.76
CA GLY A 3 10.46 -12.28 1.48
C GLY A 3 9.06 -11.68 1.51
N ILE A 4 8.46 -11.50 0.35
CA ILE A 4 7.12 -10.93 0.17
C ILE A 4 6.21 -11.99 -0.44
N LEU A 5 5.04 -12.15 0.12
CA LEU A 5 3.96 -12.96 -0.42
C LEU A 5 2.83 -12.02 -0.85
N LEU A 6 2.38 -12.13 -2.09
CA LEU A 6 1.30 -11.29 -2.61
C LEU A 6 -0.03 -12.03 -2.43
N ILE A 7 -0.93 -11.44 -1.66
CA ILE A 7 -2.24 -12.01 -1.37
C ILE A 7 -3.33 -11.20 -2.07
N ASP A 8 -4.21 -11.86 -2.81
CA ASP A 8 -5.50 -11.31 -3.20
C ASP A 8 -6.42 -11.36 -1.96
N LYS A 9 -6.50 -10.26 -1.23
CA LYS A 9 -7.31 -10.20 0.00
C LYS A 9 -8.80 -10.33 -0.38
N PRO A 10 -9.51 -11.31 0.15
CA PRO A 10 -10.95 -11.42 -0.09
C PRO A 10 -11.71 -10.33 0.69
N GLU A 11 -12.97 -10.13 0.29
CA GLU A 11 -13.92 -9.31 1.02
C GLU A 11 -14.25 -9.87 2.41
N GLY A 12 -14.77 -9.05 3.30
CA GLY A 12 -15.29 -9.46 4.61
C GLY A 12 -14.23 -9.66 5.69
N MET A 13 -12.93 -9.43 5.39
CA MET A 13 -11.87 -9.53 6.40
C MET A 13 -10.92 -8.34 6.41
N THR A 14 -10.37 -8.02 7.59
CA THR A 14 -9.35 -6.99 7.72
C THR A 14 -8.01 -7.45 7.19
N SER A 15 -7.14 -6.52 6.75
CA SER A 15 -5.76 -6.83 6.36
C SER A 15 -4.96 -7.50 7.49
N PHE A 16 -5.26 -7.17 8.75
CA PHE A 16 -4.64 -7.82 9.91
C PHE A 16 -5.01 -9.31 10.01
N VAL A 17 -6.30 -9.64 9.81
CA VAL A 17 -6.77 -11.04 9.80
C VAL A 17 -6.16 -11.82 8.65
N ALA A 18 -6.10 -11.23 7.45
CA ALA A 18 -5.46 -11.84 6.29
C ALA A 18 -3.96 -12.14 6.57
N ALA A 19 -3.21 -11.18 7.07
CA ALA A 19 -1.81 -11.37 7.45
C ALA A 19 -1.63 -12.40 8.58
N ALA A 20 -2.57 -12.47 9.53
CA ALA A 20 -2.54 -13.50 10.58
C ALA A 20 -2.79 -14.92 10.03
N ARG A 21 -3.66 -15.06 9.01
CA ARG A 21 -3.83 -16.35 8.29
C ARG A 21 -2.55 -16.74 7.55
N VAL A 22 -1.93 -15.81 6.83
CA VAL A 22 -0.63 -16.03 6.17
C VAL A 22 0.41 -16.48 7.21
N ARG A 23 0.52 -15.79 8.35
CA ARG A 23 1.43 -16.16 9.44
C ARG A 23 1.23 -17.60 9.91
N ARG A 24 -0.03 -18.02 10.08
CA ARG A 24 -0.36 -19.39 10.51
C ARG A 24 0.01 -20.44 9.47
N MET A 25 -0.29 -20.18 8.19
CA MET A 25 -0.02 -21.12 7.10
C MET A 25 1.48 -21.25 6.79
N THR A 26 2.22 -20.13 6.88
CA THR A 26 3.67 -20.12 6.62
C THR A 26 4.51 -20.55 7.84
N GLY A 27 3.96 -20.50 9.06
CA GLY A 27 4.71 -20.71 10.30
C GLY A 27 5.68 -19.57 10.65
N VAL A 28 5.75 -18.49 9.86
CA VAL A 28 6.68 -17.38 10.06
C VAL A 28 6.14 -16.43 11.12
N LYS A 29 6.78 -16.36 12.28
CA LYS A 29 6.31 -15.55 13.43
C LYS A 29 6.25 -14.06 13.10
N LYS A 30 7.26 -13.51 12.43
CA LYS A 30 7.34 -12.09 12.10
C LYS A 30 6.71 -11.86 10.72
N THR A 31 5.52 -11.28 10.72
CA THR A 31 4.71 -11.04 9.52
C THR A 31 4.07 -9.66 9.62
N GLY A 32 4.07 -8.91 8.53
CA GLY A 32 3.43 -7.59 8.41
C GLY A 32 2.93 -7.35 6.99
N HIS A 33 2.14 -6.31 6.76
CA HIS A 33 1.68 -5.91 5.43
C HIS A 33 2.06 -4.46 5.12
N THR A 34 2.12 -4.10 3.84
CA THR A 34 2.60 -2.78 3.38
C THR A 34 1.53 -1.70 3.33
N GLY A 35 0.27 -2.04 3.60
CA GLY A 35 -0.84 -1.06 3.57
C GLY A 35 -2.19 -1.71 3.80
N THR A 36 -2.96 -1.11 4.70
CA THR A 36 -4.29 -1.61 5.07
C THR A 36 -5.28 -1.49 3.89
N LEU A 37 -6.12 -2.50 3.74
CA LEU A 37 -7.38 -2.48 2.99
C LEU A 37 -8.52 -2.59 3.99
N ASP A 38 -9.60 -1.85 3.74
CA ASP A 38 -10.83 -1.94 4.52
C ASP A 38 -11.44 -3.35 4.41
N PRO A 39 -12.31 -3.78 5.35
CA PRO A 39 -12.89 -5.12 5.32
C PRO A 39 -13.64 -5.42 4.01
N MET A 40 -14.40 -4.47 3.48
CA MET A 40 -15.13 -4.60 2.22
C MET A 40 -14.22 -4.62 0.99
N ALA A 41 -13.02 -4.01 1.09
CA ALA A 41 -12.11 -3.92 -0.04
C ALA A 41 -11.40 -5.25 -0.32
N THR A 42 -11.10 -5.50 -1.59
CA THR A 42 -10.41 -6.69 -2.09
C THR A 42 -9.08 -6.33 -2.77
N GLY A 43 -8.29 -7.32 -3.15
CA GLY A 43 -7.14 -7.16 -4.04
C GLY A 43 -5.79 -7.19 -3.35
N VAL A 44 -4.79 -6.62 -4.01
CA VAL A 44 -3.37 -6.76 -3.68
C VAL A 44 -3.03 -6.39 -2.25
N LEU A 45 -2.59 -7.35 -1.47
CA LEU A 45 -2.06 -7.16 -0.12
C LEU A 45 -0.67 -7.80 -0.03
N PRO A 46 0.41 -7.02 -0.23
CA PRO A 46 1.75 -7.54 -0.03
C PRO A 46 2.01 -7.82 1.46
N VAL A 47 2.35 -9.06 1.77
CA VAL A 47 2.64 -9.54 3.13
C VAL A 47 4.12 -9.85 3.24
N LEU A 48 4.80 -9.14 4.12
CA LEU A 48 6.24 -9.29 4.40
C LEU A 48 6.45 -10.37 5.45
N LEU A 49 7.40 -11.27 5.19
CA LEU A 49 7.73 -12.42 6.02
C LEU A 49 9.15 -12.31 6.57
N GLY A 50 9.33 -12.66 7.84
CA GLY A 50 10.64 -12.76 8.49
C GLY A 50 11.43 -11.45 8.45
N GLY A 51 12.70 -11.53 8.04
CA GLY A 51 13.59 -10.39 7.92
C GLY A 51 13.11 -9.31 6.95
N ALA A 52 12.29 -9.66 5.96
CA ALA A 52 11.76 -8.72 4.97
C ALA A 52 10.89 -7.62 5.59
N THR A 53 10.26 -7.85 6.74
CA THR A 53 9.45 -6.84 7.44
C THR A 53 10.21 -5.57 7.79
N ARG A 54 11.54 -5.63 7.88
CA ARG A 54 12.40 -4.48 8.17
C ARG A 54 12.57 -3.52 6.99
N PHE A 55 12.21 -3.97 5.78
CA PHE A 55 12.38 -3.24 4.53
C PHE A 55 11.08 -2.61 4.01
N CYS A 56 9.99 -2.67 4.77
CA CYS A 56 8.68 -2.16 4.35
C CYS A 56 8.74 -0.71 3.84
N GLU A 57 9.43 0.16 4.58
CA GLU A 57 9.58 1.58 4.25
C GLU A 57 10.61 1.85 3.14
N LEU A 58 11.41 0.85 2.79
CA LEU A 58 12.44 0.94 1.76
C LEU A 58 11.98 0.36 0.41
N LEU A 59 10.72 -0.08 0.29
CA LEU A 59 10.20 -0.50 -1.01
C LEU A 59 10.21 0.70 -1.98
N PRO A 60 10.63 0.51 -3.24
CA PRO A 60 10.88 1.61 -4.18
C PRO A 60 9.65 2.44 -4.54
N SER A 61 8.48 1.84 -4.48
CA SER A 61 7.21 2.53 -4.71
C SER A 61 6.26 2.27 -3.56
N HIS A 62 5.48 3.28 -3.20
CA HIS A 62 4.39 3.20 -2.25
C HIS A 62 3.04 3.51 -2.92
N ASP A 63 3.03 3.74 -4.22
CA ASP A 63 1.85 4.03 -5.02
C ASP A 63 0.91 2.84 -5.10
N LYS A 64 -0.34 3.13 -5.34
CA LYS A 64 -1.42 2.16 -5.40
C LYS A 64 -2.33 2.45 -6.58
N ALA A 65 -2.92 1.39 -7.14
CA ALA A 65 -3.99 1.52 -8.11
C ALA A 65 -5.25 0.77 -7.63
N TYR A 66 -6.39 1.33 -7.98
CA TYR A 66 -7.69 0.83 -7.55
C TYR A 66 -8.70 0.87 -8.68
N ILE A 67 -9.66 -0.06 -8.63
CA ILE A 67 -10.97 0.06 -9.24
C ILE A 67 -11.96 0.29 -8.10
N ALA A 68 -12.69 1.39 -8.15
CA ALA A 68 -13.68 1.75 -7.15
C ALA A 68 -15.05 1.93 -7.79
N SER A 69 -16.07 1.28 -7.25
CA SER A 69 -17.47 1.54 -7.61
C SER A 69 -18.08 2.47 -6.57
N LEU A 70 -18.94 3.35 -7.02
CA LEU A 70 -19.62 4.33 -6.20
C LEU A 70 -21.06 4.54 -6.68
N ARG A 71 -21.92 5.01 -5.77
CA ARG A 71 -23.28 5.42 -6.06
C ARG A 71 -23.45 6.88 -5.64
N LEU A 72 -24.00 7.69 -6.55
CA LEU A 72 -24.40 9.06 -6.24
C LEU A 72 -25.71 9.11 -5.46
N GLY A 73 -25.97 10.21 -4.79
CA GLY A 73 -27.21 10.47 -4.09
C GLY A 73 -27.30 9.92 -2.67
N THR A 74 -26.23 9.32 -2.14
CA THR A 74 -26.22 8.74 -0.79
C THR A 74 -24.97 9.19 -0.04
N VAL A 75 -25.13 9.57 1.21
CA VAL A 75 -24.03 9.91 2.14
C VAL A 75 -24.12 9.00 3.36
N THR A 76 -22.99 8.41 3.77
CA THR A 76 -22.90 7.55 4.95
C THR A 76 -21.80 8.04 5.90
N ASP A 77 -21.87 7.66 7.17
CA ASP A 77 -20.90 8.00 8.22
C ASP A 77 -19.49 7.42 7.95
N THR A 78 -19.41 6.26 7.27
CA THR A 78 -18.14 5.59 6.91
C THR A 78 -17.61 5.99 5.53
N LEU A 79 -18.39 6.72 4.74
CA LEU A 79 -18.16 7.05 3.32
C LEU A 79 -18.16 5.82 2.40
N ASP A 80 -18.62 4.66 2.91
CA ASP A 80 -18.81 3.43 2.15
C ASP A 80 -20.16 2.78 2.48
N ILE A 81 -20.56 1.80 1.68
CA ILE A 81 -21.88 1.15 1.79
C ILE A 81 -22.12 0.41 3.11
N THR A 82 -21.09 0.21 3.94
CA THR A 82 -21.21 -0.49 5.23
C THR A 82 -21.63 0.43 6.37
N GLY A 83 -21.66 1.74 6.15
CA GLY A 83 -22.04 2.76 7.12
C GLY A 83 -23.55 2.99 7.21
N GLU A 84 -23.94 3.76 8.23
CA GLU A 84 -25.32 4.26 8.38
C GLU A 84 -25.58 5.39 7.37
N VAL A 85 -26.72 5.36 6.70
CA VAL A 85 -27.13 6.43 5.78
C VAL A 85 -27.49 7.67 6.59
N LEU A 86 -26.71 8.74 6.38
CA LEU A 86 -26.93 10.04 7.01
C LEU A 86 -27.86 10.92 6.18
N GLU A 87 -27.73 10.87 4.86
CA GLU A 87 -28.46 11.72 3.94
C GLU A 87 -28.67 11.03 2.59
N THR A 88 -29.80 11.35 1.96
CA THR A 88 -30.09 11.00 0.57
C THR A 88 -30.45 12.26 -0.20
N ARG A 89 -29.80 12.49 -1.34
CA ARG A 89 -29.97 13.69 -2.18
C ARG A 89 -30.38 13.29 -3.58
N GLU A 90 -31.12 14.18 -4.27
CA GLU A 90 -31.46 13.99 -5.67
C GLU A 90 -30.22 14.05 -6.57
N VAL A 91 -30.17 13.16 -7.57
CA VAL A 91 -29.06 13.10 -8.53
C VAL A 91 -29.48 13.71 -9.83
N ASN A 92 -29.00 14.91 -10.12
CA ASN A 92 -29.26 15.63 -11.37
C ASN A 92 -28.02 15.67 -12.28
N ALA A 93 -26.89 15.10 -11.82
CA ALA A 93 -25.64 15.08 -12.57
C ALA A 93 -25.69 14.07 -13.70
N SER A 94 -25.36 14.51 -14.92
CA SER A 94 -25.18 13.64 -16.07
C SER A 94 -23.81 12.93 -16.03
N ARG A 95 -23.65 11.94 -16.89
CA ARG A 95 -22.33 11.30 -17.11
C ARG A 95 -21.25 12.32 -17.47
N ALA A 96 -21.58 13.31 -18.31
CA ALA A 96 -20.62 14.35 -18.71
C ALA A 96 -20.20 15.23 -17.52
N ASP A 97 -21.13 15.57 -16.63
CA ASP A 97 -20.82 16.28 -15.39
C ASP A 97 -19.89 15.45 -14.50
N PHE A 98 -20.16 14.15 -14.38
CA PHE A 98 -19.29 13.24 -13.62
C PHE A 98 -17.88 13.15 -14.19
N GLU A 99 -17.73 12.96 -15.51
CA GLU A 99 -16.43 12.93 -16.19
C GLU A 99 -15.68 14.25 -16.01
N SER A 100 -16.39 15.40 -16.09
CA SER A 100 -15.81 16.72 -15.83
C SER A 100 -15.35 16.87 -14.38
N ALA A 101 -16.15 16.40 -13.41
CA ALA A 101 -15.78 16.42 -12.01
C ALA A 101 -14.50 15.60 -11.72
N LEU A 102 -14.35 14.42 -12.33
CA LEU A 102 -13.16 13.58 -12.17
C LEU A 102 -11.88 14.31 -12.54
N GLN A 103 -11.87 15.10 -13.61
CA GLN A 103 -10.68 15.82 -14.07
C GLN A 103 -10.12 16.78 -13.01
N SER A 104 -10.98 17.32 -12.15
CA SER A 104 -10.54 18.24 -11.08
C SER A 104 -9.83 17.54 -9.92
N PHE A 105 -9.87 16.22 -9.84
CA PHE A 105 -9.16 15.42 -8.84
C PHE A 105 -7.86 14.83 -9.37
N SER A 106 -7.47 15.13 -10.63
CA SER A 106 -6.17 14.71 -11.16
C SER A 106 -5.05 15.61 -10.66
N GLY A 107 -3.90 15.04 -10.36
CA GLY A 107 -2.73 15.75 -9.84
C GLY A 107 -2.71 15.85 -8.32
N THR A 108 -2.16 16.94 -7.79
CA THR A 108 -2.02 17.15 -6.35
C THR A 108 -3.29 17.75 -5.77
N ILE A 109 -3.86 17.11 -4.77
CA ILE A 109 -5.08 17.57 -4.08
C ILE A 109 -4.90 17.55 -2.56
N GLU A 110 -5.68 18.37 -1.86
CA GLU A 110 -5.84 18.30 -0.41
C GLU A 110 -7.01 17.37 -0.07
N GLN A 111 -6.79 16.41 0.82
CA GLN A 111 -7.80 15.44 1.22
C GLN A 111 -7.90 15.35 2.75
N VAL A 112 -9.10 15.44 3.30
CA VAL A 112 -9.37 15.17 4.72
C VAL A 112 -9.53 13.66 4.93
N PRO A 113 -8.70 13.02 5.76
CA PRO A 113 -8.84 11.59 6.05
C PRO A 113 -10.19 11.28 6.71
N PRO A 114 -10.81 10.10 6.44
CA PRO A 114 -12.06 9.74 7.09
C PRO A 114 -11.85 9.43 8.58
N MET A 115 -12.92 9.59 9.39
CA MET A 115 -12.90 9.21 10.80
C MET A 115 -12.62 7.71 10.99
N TYR A 116 -13.15 6.87 10.11
CA TYR A 116 -12.88 5.43 10.11
C TYR A 116 -11.53 5.12 9.45
N SER A 117 -10.43 5.63 10.04
CA SER A 117 -9.07 5.40 9.56
C SER A 117 -8.12 4.92 10.65
N ALA A 118 -6.95 4.38 10.23
CA ALA A 118 -5.90 3.93 11.14
C ALA A 118 -4.95 5.06 11.61
N ILE A 119 -5.25 6.31 11.26
CA ILE A 119 -4.49 7.47 11.73
C ILE A 119 -4.64 7.58 13.25
N SER A 120 -3.55 7.96 13.91
CA SER A 120 -3.56 8.25 15.36
C SER A 120 -3.54 9.76 15.59
N GLN A 121 -4.44 10.22 16.47
CA GLN A 121 -4.43 11.56 17.03
C GLN A 121 -4.34 11.43 18.56
N ASN A 122 -3.39 12.12 19.18
CA ASN A 122 -3.12 12.03 20.62
C ASN A 122 -2.97 10.58 21.16
N GLY A 123 -2.35 9.70 20.35
CA GLY A 123 -2.14 8.29 20.71
C GLY A 123 -3.34 7.36 20.53
N VAL A 124 -4.51 7.89 20.14
CA VAL A 124 -5.73 7.10 19.88
C VAL A 124 -6.00 7.03 18.38
N ARG A 125 -6.34 5.83 17.89
CA ARG A 125 -6.72 5.63 16.48
C ARG A 125 -8.08 6.25 16.18
N LEU A 126 -8.22 6.99 15.06
CA LEU A 126 -9.47 7.68 14.70
C LEU A 126 -10.66 6.72 14.63
N TYR A 127 -10.50 5.52 14.05
CA TYR A 127 -11.60 4.54 14.00
C TYR A 127 -12.14 4.12 15.37
N LYS A 128 -11.33 4.22 16.45
CA LYS A 128 -11.80 3.93 17.83
C LYS A 128 -12.67 5.05 18.37
N LEU A 129 -12.34 6.30 18.05
CA LEU A 129 -13.15 7.47 18.39
C LEU A 129 -14.46 7.44 17.61
N ALA A 130 -14.41 7.18 16.29
CA ALA A 130 -15.58 7.05 15.44
C ALA A 130 -16.60 6.03 15.99
N ARG A 131 -16.13 4.85 16.41
CA ARG A 131 -17.00 3.82 17.04
C ARG A 131 -17.64 4.23 18.37
N GLN A 132 -17.13 5.26 19.00
CA GLN A 132 -17.69 5.85 20.22
C GLN A 132 -18.59 7.06 19.92
N GLY A 133 -18.84 7.36 18.64
CA GLY A 133 -19.59 8.54 18.21
C GLY A 133 -18.84 9.86 18.42
N ILE A 134 -17.53 9.80 18.66
CA ILE A 134 -16.68 10.98 18.86
C ILE A 134 -16.08 11.39 17.52
N GLU A 135 -16.47 12.56 17.04
CA GLU A 135 -15.86 13.20 15.89
C GLU A 135 -14.77 14.18 16.34
N VAL A 136 -13.64 14.17 15.63
CA VAL A 136 -12.52 15.09 15.87
C VAL A 136 -12.12 15.79 14.60
N GLU A 137 -11.66 17.02 14.69
CA GLU A 137 -11.09 17.75 13.58
C GLU A 137 -9.85 17.03 13.03
N ARG A 138 -9.77 16.92 11.72
CA ARG A 138 -8.67 16.24 11.01
C ARG A 138 -8.03 17.21 10.05
N GLU A 139 -6.72 17.31 10.14
CA GLU A 139 -5.95 18.09 9.19
C GLU A 139 -6.01 17.47 7.79
N SER A 140 -6.15 18.31 6.76
CA SER A 140 -6.01 17.90 5.38
C SER A 140 -4.59 17.39 5.12
N ARG A 141 -4.45 16.57 4.11
CA ARG A 141 -3.17 16.02 3.65
C ARG A 141 -3.05 16.16 2.15
N THR A 142 -1.90 16.58 1.73
CA THR A 142 -1.55 16.60 0.32
C THR A 142 -1.34 15.18 -0.19
N VAL A 143 -2.12 14.77 -1.20
CA VAL A 143 -1.98 13.50 -1.90
C VAL A 143 -1.91 13.74 -3.39
N ASN A 144 -1.36 12.79 -4.14
CA ASN A 144 -1.26 12.89 -5.60
C ASN A 144 -2.08 11.78 -6.25
N ILE A 145 -2.96 12.16 -7.17
CA ILE A 145 -3.72 11.25 -8.05
C ILE A 145 -3.08 11.36 -9.44
N SER A 146 -2.21 10.40 -9.75
CA SER A 146 -1.48 10.38 -11.02
C SER A 146 -2.35 10.03 -12.22
N SER A 147 -3.44 9.28 -11.98
CA SER A 147 -4.44 8.96 -13.00
C SER A 147 -5.80 8.73 -12.35
N ILE A 148 -6.85 9.25 -12.98
CA ILE A 148 -8.23 8.98 -12.63
C ILE A 148 -9.07 8.96 -13.90
N SER A 149 -9.91 7.94 -14.07
CA SER A 149 -10.79 7.80 -15.25
C SER A 149 -12.05 7.02 -14.93
N LEU A 150 -13.12 7.33 -15.66
CA LEU A 150 -14.36 6.56 -15.65
C LEU A 150 -14.15 5.28 -16.47
N VAL A 151 -14.45 4.12 -15.90
CA VAL A 151 -14.32 2.81 -16.56
C VAL A 151 -15.63 2.04 -16.67
N GLY A 152 -16.66 2.47 -15.95
CA GLY A 152 -18.02 1.91 -16.04
C GLY A 152 -19.08 2.90 -15.54
N CYS A 153 -20.29 2.83 -16.10
CA CYS A 153 -21.39 3.71 -15.73
C CYS A 153 -22.73 2.99 -15.92
N ASP A 154 -23.57 3.06 -14.90
CA ASP A 154 -24.99 2.74 -14.94
C ASP A 154 -25.79 3.97 -14.50
N GLU A 155 -26.08 4.85 -15.43
CA GLU A 155 -26.77 6.12 -15.17
C GLU A 155 -28.18 5.91 -14.58
N LYS A 156 -28.83 4.80 -14.92
CA LYS A 156 -30.18 4.49 -14.42
C LYS A 156 -30.19 4.27 -12.91
N ASN A 157 -29.11 3.69 -12.37
CA ASN A 157 -28.95 3.42 -10.95
C ASN A 157 -28.00 4.43 -10.27
N SER A 158 -27.54 5.45 -11.00
CA SER A 158 -26.54 6.43 -10.55
C SER A 158 -25.25 5.77 -10.03
N GLU A 159 -24.86 4.64 -10.63
CA GLU A 159 -23.66 3.89 -10.27
C GLU A 159 -22.55 4.13 -11.28
N TYR A 160 -21.36 4.39 -10.76
CA TYR A 160 -20.16 4.68 -11.54
C TYR A 160 -19.00 3.83 -11.05
N THR A 161 -18.11 3.46 -11.96
CA THR A 161 -16.88 2.76 -11.64
C THR A 161 -15.70 3.54 -12.17
N ILE A 162 -14.74 3.83 -11.32
CA ILE A 162 -13.54 4.60 -11.65
C ILE A 162 -12.28 3.78 -11.45
N SER A 163 -11.28 4.02 -12.30
CA SER A 163 -9.90 3.58 -12.11
C SER A 163 -9.10 4.74 -11.53
N VAL A 164 -8.31 4.48 -10.49
CA VAL A 164 -7.52 5.50 -9.81
C VAL A 164 -6.10 4.98 -9.57
N GLU A 165 -5.08 5.75 -9.99
CA GLU A 165 -3.69 5.57 -9.52
C GLU A 165 -3.31 6.76 -8.63
N CYS A 166 -2.76 6.47 -7.43
CA CYS A 166 -2.51 7.50 -6.44
C CYS A 166 -1.32 7.18 -5.52
N SER A 167 -0.80 8.24 -4.90
CA SER A 167 0.24 8.14 -3.88
C SER A 167 -0.24 7.43 -2.61
N ALA A 168 0.72 7.02 -1.79
CA ALA A 168 0.42 6.53 -0.44
C ALA A 168 -0.33 7.59 0.39
N GLY A 169 -1.22 7.12 1.26
CA GLY A 169 -2.01 8.00 2.13
C GLY A 169 -3.33 8.47 1.55
N THR A 170 -3.59 8.24 0.25
CA THR A 170 -4.88 8.57 -0.38
C THR A 170 -5.98 7.63 0.11
N TYR A 171 -7.11 8.20 0.51
CA TYR A 171 -8.33 7.49 0.91
C TYR A 171 -9.35 7.55 -0.22
N ILE A 172 -9.60 6.39 -0.85
CA ILE A 172 -10.55 6.32 -1.97
C ILE A 172 -11.97 6.63 -1.52
N ARG A 173 -12.34 6.33 -0.27
CA ARG A 173 -13.63 6.71 0.32
C ARG A 173 -13.81 8.22 0.38
N SER A 174 -12.79 8.96 0.85
CA SER A 174 -12.84 10.44 0.84
C SER A 174 -12.90 10.97 -0.59
N LEU A 175 -12.12 10.41 -1.54
CA LEU A 175 -12.17 10.83 -2.94
C LEU A 175 -13.59 10.67 -3.52
N VAL A 176 -14.25 9.55 -3.24
CA VAL A 176 -15.63 9.30 -3.69
C VAL A 176 -16.59 10.32 -3.08
N ALA A 177 -16.47 10.57 -1.77
CA ALA A 177 -17.30 11.58 -1.10
C ALA A 177 -17.07 12.98 -1.68
N ASP A 178 -15.82 13.38 -1.89
CA ASP A 178 -15.46 14.68 -2.47
C ASP A 178 -15.99 14.85 -3.90
N ILE A 179 -15.98 13.78 -4.72
CA ILE A 179 -16.62 13.77 -6.06
C ILE A 179 -18.12 14.01 -5.92
N GLY A 180 -18.79 13.31 -5.00
CA GLY A 180 -20.22 13.48 -4.77
C GLY A 180 -20.59 14.87 -4.28
N GLU A 181 -19.81 15.45 -3.37
CA GLU A 181 -20.01 16.82 -2.90
C GLU A 181 -19.79 17.85 -4.03
N LYS A 182 -18.78 17.64 -4.88
CA LYS A 182 -18.54 18.51 -6.04
C LYS A 182 -19.72 18.49 -7.03
N LEU A 183 -20.42 17.36 -7.15
CA LEU A 183 -21.62 17.21 -7.98
C LEU A 183 -22.89 17.70 -7.26
N GLY A 184 -22.80 18.06 -5.97
CA GLY A 184 -23.90 18.57 -5.15
C GLY A 184 -24.90 17.50 -4.67
N CYS A 185 -24.67 16.22 -5.00
CA CYS A 185 -25.60 15.13 -4.67
C CYS A 185 -25.08 14.15 -3.61
N GLY A 186 -23.78 14.28 -3.20
CA GLY A 186 -23.14 13.28 -2.36
C GLY A 186 -22.85 11.97 -3.10
N ALA A 187 -21.98 11.14 -2.54
CA ALA A 187 -21.68 9.81 -3.05
C ALA A 187 -21.20 8.87 -1.94
N VAL A 188 -21.40 7.57 -2.16
CA VAL A 188 -20.93 6.49 -1.28
C VAL A 188 -20.14 5.46 -2.08
N MET A 189 -19.00 5.00 -1.55
CA MET A 189 -18.25 3.92 -2.18
C MET A 189 -18.96 2.58 -1.97
N THR A 190 -19.25 1.86 -3.05
CA THR A 190 -19.98 0.57 -3.02
C THR A 190 -19.08 -0.63 -3.13
N ALA A 191 -17.93 -0.51 -3.81
CA ALA A 191 -16.90 -1.55 -3.89
C ALA A 191 -15.52 -0.94 -4.08
N LEU A 192 -14.48 -1.66 -3.63
CA LEU A 192 -13.09 -1.26 -3.81
C LEU A 192 -12.21 -2.49 -4.08
N ARG A 193 -11.48 -2.47 -5.19
CA ARG A 193 -10.47 -3.48 -5.51
C ARG A 193 -9.11 -2.81 -5.74
N ARG A 194 -8.12 -3.15 -4.94
CA ARG A 194 -6.75 -2.69 -5.16
C ARG A 194 -6.07 -3.57 -6.20
N THR A 195 -5.78 -3.00 -7.36
CA THR A 195 -5.18 -3.71 -8.50
C THR A 195 -3.65 -3.66 -8.50
N LYS A 196 -3.05 -2.70 -7.76
CA LYS A 196 -1.60 -2.57 -7.63
C LYS A 196 -1.24 -1.98 -6.27
N ALA A 197 -0.18 -2.46 -5.66
CA ALA A 197 0.41 -1.91 -4.43
C ALA A 197 1.92 -2.12 -4.41
N ASN A 198 2.69 -1.09 -4.07
CA ASN A 198 4.15 -1.13 -3.98
C ASN A 198 4.83 -1.67 -5.26
N GLY A 199 4.29 -1.35 -6.43
CA GLY A 199 4.76 -1.86 -7.72
C GLY A 199 4.27 -3.26 -8.09
N PHE A 200 3.62 -4.00 -7.18
CA PHE A 200 3.11 -5.34 -7.43
C PHE A 200 1.69 -5.32 -8.01
N PRO A 201 1.45 -5.90 -9.19
CA PRO A 201 0.12 -6.02 -9.78
C PRO A 201 -0.67 -7.19 -9.18
N ILE A 202 -1.99 -7.18 -9.42
CA ILE A 202 -2.92 -8.21 -8.95
C ILE A 202 -2.64 -9.60 -9.54
N ASP A 203 -2.15 -9.66 -10.77
CA ASP A 203 -1.87 -10.92 -11.48
C ASP A 203 -0.78 -11.76 -10.79
N GLY A 204 0.04 -11.13 -9.94
CA GLY A 204 1.04 -11.82 -9.12
C GLY A 204 0.51 -12.36 -7.79
N CYS A 205 -0.74 -12.08 -7.45
CA CYS A 205 -1.33 -12.48 -6.18
C CYS A 205 -1.90 -13.90 -6.21
N ILE A 206 -1.90 -14.53 -5.03
CA ILE A 206 -2.62 -15.77 -4.78
C ILE A 206 -3.72 -15.54 -3.74
N THR A 207 -4.78 -16.34 -3.80
CA THR A 207 -5.83 -16.36 -2.79
C THR A 207 -5.35 -17.02 -1.50
N LEU A 208 -6.10 -16.84 -0.40
CA LEU A 208 -5.79 -17.54 0.84
C LEU A 208 -6.04 -19.05 0.73
N ASP A 209 -6.94 -19.49 -0.15
CA ASP A 209 -7.22 -20.92 -0.38
C ASP A 209 -6.08 -21.57 -1.17
N GLU A 210 -5.59 -20.93 -2.24
CA GLU A 210 -4.38 -21.37 -2.94
C GLU A 210 -3.16 -21.42 -2.02
N LEU A 211 -3.02 -20.43 -1.10
CA LEU A 211 -1.96 -20.46 -0.11
C LEU A 211 -2.10 -21.68 0.83
N ALA A 212 -3.33 -22.07 1.22
CA ALA A 212 -3.55 -23.23 2.05
C ALA A 212 -3.15 -24.54 1.34
N GLU A 213 -3.44 -24.66 0.04
CA GLU A 213 -3.02 -25.79 -0.80
C GLU A 213 -1.49 -25.86 -0.92
N LEU A 214 -0.84 -24.72 -1.15
CA LEU A 214 0.62 -24.62 -1.18
C LEU A 214 1.26 -24.98 0.17
N ALA A 215 0.60 -24.63 1.28
CA ALA A 215 1.06 -24.97 2.61
C ALA A 215 1.00 -26.50 2.84
N GLN A 216 -0.07 -27.15 2.41
CA GLN A 216 -0.24 -28.62 2.51
C GLN A 216 0.78 -29.36 1.64
N SER A 217 1.07 -28.84 0.45
CA SER A 217 2.04 -29.46 -0.48
C SER A 217 3.50 -29.07 -0.21
N GLY A 218 3.78 -28.20 0.77
CA GLY A 218 5.14 -27.73 1.08
C GLY A 218 5.75 -26.78 0.04
N LYS A 219 4.93 -26.14 -0.81
CA LYS A 219 5.37 -25.33 -1.96
C LYS A 219 5.24 -23.83 -1.78
N ILE A 220 5.01 -23.34 -0.57
CA ILE A 220 4.84 -21.89 -0.31
C ILE A 220 6.05 -21.07 -0.83
N GLU A 221 7.27 -21.61 -0.71
CA GLU A 221 8.48 -20.90 -1.10
C GLU A 221 8.52 -20.53 -2.59
N GLU A 222 7.82 -21.28 -3.45
CA GLU A 222 7.72 -20.99 -4.89
C GLU A 222 6.99 -19.66 -5.18
N LYS A 223 6.18 -19.15 -4.22
CA LYS A 223 5.43 -17.90 -4.34
C LYS A 223 6.04 -16.75 -3.55
N ILE A 224 7.14 -16.98 -2.83
CA ILE A 224 7.82 -15.93 -2.08
C ILE A 224 8.75 -15.16 -2.99
N ILE A 225 8.50 -13.85 -3.11
CA ILE A 225 9.38 -12.91 -3.79
C ILE A 225 10.52 -12.56 -2.83
N PRO A 226 11.79 -12.84 -3.16
CA PRO A 226 12.92 -12.40 -2.35
C PRO A 226 12.91 -10.88 -2.16
N ILE A 227 13.22 -10.40 -0.96
CA ILE A 227 13.22 -8.96 -0.68
C ILE A 227 14.22 -8.21 -1.56
N GLU A 228 15.33 -8.82 -1.90
CA GLU A 228 16.32 -8.28 -2.83
C GLU A 228 15.71 -7.99 -4.20
N GLN A 229 14.86 -8.87 -4.71
CA GLN A 229 14.17 -8.68 -5.99
C GLN A 229 13.20 -7.48 -5.91
N ALA A 230 12.48 -7.33 -4.80
CA ALA A 230 11.58 -6.20 -4.59
C ALA A 230 12.33 -4.86 -4.50
N LEU A 231 13.59 -4.89 -4.08
CA LEU A 231 14.49 -3.72 -4.01
C LEU A 231 15.33 -3.55 -5.29
N GLY A 232 15.03 -4.29 -6.35
CA GLY A 232 15.84 -4.40 -7.57
C GLY A 232 16.12 -3.09 -8.31
N SER A 233 15.27 -2.06 -8.14
CA SER A 233 15.48 -0.74 -8.75
C SER A 233 16.60 0.08 -8.10
N TYR A 234 17.00 -0.25 -6.86
CA TYR A 234 18.14 0.38 -6.23
C TYR A 234 19.45 -0.14 -6.84
N ARG A 235 20.42 0.74 -7.00
CA ARG A 235 21.78 0.38 -7.38
C ARG A 235 22.39 -0.56 -6.33
N PHE A 236 23.45 -1.24 -6.68
CA PHE A 236 24.14 -2.13 -5.75
C PHE A 236 25.66 -1.92 -5.75
N VAL A 237 26.26 -2.33 -4.67
CA VAL A 237 27.71 -2.48 -4.53
C VAL A 237 28.04 -3.91 -4.15
N THR A 238 29.06 -4.47 -4.80
CA THR A 238 29.62 -5.76 -4.40
C THR A 238 30.79 -5.52 -3.46
N VAL A 239 30.79 -6.21 -2.33
CA VAL A 239 31.83 -6.07 -1.30
C VAL A 239 32.68 -7.33 -1.18
N THR A 240 33.87 -7.20 -0.64
CA THR A 240 34.75 -8.33 -0.26
C THR A 240 34.26 -9.00 1.02
N GLU A 241 34.71 -10.23 1.33
CA GLU A 241 34.31 -10.92 2.57
C GLU A 241 34.63 -10.14 3.85
N PRO A 242 35.81 -9.50 3.98
CA PRO A 242 36.09 -8.63 5.14
C PRO A 242 35.13 -7.45 5.24
N GLN A 243 34.77 -6.80 4.11
CA GLN A 243 33.81 -5.71 4.08
C GLN A 243 32.39 -6.20 4.41
N ALA A 244 31.98 -7.37 3.90
CA ALA A 244 30.71 -8.00 4.23
C ALA A 244 30.58 -8.27 5.73
N ARG A 245 31.65 -8.82 6.36
CA ARG A 245 31.70 -9.03 7.81
C ARG A 245 31.54 -7.71 8.56
N ARG A 246 32.25 -6.65 8.14
CA ARG A 246 32.15 -5.32 8.74
C ARG A 246 30.73 -4.78 8.65
N PHE A 247 30.12 -4.85 7.47
CA PHE A 247 28.76 -4.37 7.22
C PHE A 247 27.70 -5.14 8.04
N ARG A 248 27.80 -6.49 8.10
CA ARG A 248 26.92 -7.32 8.94
C ARG A 248 26.94 -6.94 10.42
N ASN A 249 28.10 -6.42 10.89
CA ASN A 249 28.27 -5.96 12.26
C ASN A 249 27.95 -4.46 12.47
N GLY A 250 27.30 -3.81 11.47
CA GLY A 250 26.92 -2.41 11.55
C GLY A 250 28.01 -1.41 11.20
N GLY A 251 29.19 -1.88 10.73
CA GLY A 251 30.31 -1.01 10.35
C GLY A 251 30.13 -0.39 8.97
N GLU A 252 30.56 0.85 8.83
CA GLU A 252 30.53 1.64 7.61
C GLU A 252 31.56 1.14 6.59
N LEU A 253 31.32 1.37 5.30
CA LEU A 253 32.20 0.98 4.20
C LEU A 253 32.65 2.20 3.42
N SER A 254 33.95 2.48 3.35
CA SER A 254 34.53 3.58 2.59
C SER A 254 34.27 3.41 1.09
N LEU A 255 33.68 4.44 0.44
CA LEU A 255 33.42 4.47 -0.99
C LEU A 255 34.69 4.37 -1.84
N GLU A 256 35.83 4.89 -1.34
CA GLU A 256 37.12 4.81 -2.05
C GLU A 256 37.55 3.37 -2.31
N ARG A 257 37.05 2.40 -1.51
CA ARG A 257 37.37 0.97 -1.60
C ARG A 257 36.28 0.15 -2.28
N LEU A 258 35.29 0.82 -2.90
CA LEU A 258 34.15 0.21 -3.55
C LEU A 258 34.00 0.72 -4.97
N TYR A 259 33.52 -0.14 -5.85
CA TYR A 259 33.20 0.29 -7.20
C TYR A 259 31.72 0.74 -7.28
N LEU A 260 31.49 2.05 -7.24
CA LEU A 260 30.19 2.67 -7.46
C LEU A 260 30.39 3.95 -8.30
N LYS A 261 29.86 3.94 -9.51
CA LYS A 261 30.01 5.07 -10.44
C LYS A 261 29.15 6.25 -9.96
N ALA A 262 29.76 7.42 -9.79
CA ALA A 262 29.09 8.68 -9.43
C ALA A 262 28.08 8.50 -8.26
N PRO A 263 28.56 8.16 -7.04
CA PRO A 263 27.71 8.06 -5.86
C PRO A 263 27.11 9.42 -5.50
N GLN A 264 25.88 9.41 -5.01
CA GLN A 264 25.19 10.63 -4.57
C GLN A 264 24.95 10.58 -3.06
N GLU A 265 25.04 11.75 -2.40
CA GLU A 265 24.70 11.87 -0.98
C GLU A 265 23.25 11.46 -0.71
N ASN A 266 23.00 10.72 0.36
CA ASN A 266 21.73 10.13 0.75
C ASN A 266 21.17 9.05 -0.22
N GLU A 267 21.95 8.60 -1.20
CA GLU A 267 21.57 7.49 -2.08
C GLU A 267 21.48 6.18 -1.31
N LEU A 268 20.38 5.45 -1.52
CA LEU A 268 20.20 4.11 -0.99
C LEU A 268 20.77 3.08 -1.99
N VAL A 269 21.59 2.17 -1.49
CA VAL A 269 22.23 1.11 -2.28
C VAL A 269 22.05 -0.26 -1.63
N ARG A 270 21.89 -1.28 -2.47
CA ARG A 270 21.94 -2.68 -2.02
C ARG A 270 23.39 -3.09 -1.81
N VAL A 271 23.70 -3.75 -0.70
CA VAL A 271 25.03 -4.28 -0.40
C VAL A 271 25.02 -5.79 -0.60
N ILE A 272 25.86 -6.27 -1.53
CA ILE A 272 25.92 -7.65 -1.99
C ILE A 272 27.29 -8.25 -1.63
N ALA A 273 27.28 -9.33 -0.87
CA ALA A 273 28.48 -10.10 -0.53
C ALA A 273 28.90 -11.05 -1.67
N PRO A 274 30.11 -11.65 -1.60
CA PRO A 274 30.52 -12.70 -2.52
C PRO A 274 29.48 -13.83 -2.58
N GLY A 275 29.28 -14.41 -3.78
CA GLY A 275 28.24 -15.41 -4.01
C GLY A 275 26.84 -14.84 -4.18
N ASN A 276 26.71 -13.54 -4.45
CA ASN A 276 25.45 -12.83 -4.65
C ASN A 276 24.52 -12.82 -3.41
N GLU A 277 25.10 -12.88 -2.21
CA GLU A 277 24.30 -12.80 -0.99
C GLU A 277 23.92 -11.34 -0.69
N PHE A 278 22.62 -11.06 -0.62
CA PHE A 278 22.11 -9.75 -0.21
C PHE A 278 22.26 -9.57 1.30
N LEU A 279 23.03 -8.57 1.71
CA LEU A 279 23.28 -8.25 3.13
C LEU A 279 22.26 -7.26 3.69
N GLY A 280 21.79 -6.34 2.85
CA GLY A 280 20.89 -5.27 3.27
C GLY A 280 21.03 -4.01 2.43
N MET A 281 20.45 -2.93 2.94
CA MET A 281 20.52 -1.59 2.35
C MET A 281 21.51 -0.74 3.11
N GLY A 282 22.36 -0.04 2.38
CA GLY A 282 23.21 1.04 2.87
C GLY A 282 22.71 2.39 2.37
N GLU A 283 23.10 3.44 3.04
CA GLU A 283 22.88 4.83 2.67
C GLU A 283 24.23 5.52 2.54
N ILE A 284 24.43 6.22 1.43
CA ILE A 284 25.69 6.95 1.20
C ILE A 284 25.65 8.24 1.99
N SER A 285 26.66 8.44 2.85
CA SER A 285 26.83 9.68 3.61
C SER A 285 28.30 9.87 3.97
N ASP A 286 28.81 11.10 3.76
CA ASP A 286 30.16 11.52 4.13
C ASP A 286 31.27 10.64 3.51
N GLY A 287 31.11 10.18 2.27
CA GLY A 287 32.09 9.30 1.59
C GLY A 287 32.08 7.84 2.04
N GLU A 288 31.08 7.43 2.79
CA GLU A 288 30.91 6.07 3.30
C GLU A 288 29.52 5.51 2.99
N ILE A 289 29.39 4.19 3.01
CA ILE A 289 28.09 3.51 3.01
C ILE A 289 27.78 3.10 4.46
N LYS A 290 26.84 3.81 5.07
CA LYS A 290 26.31 3.53 6.41
C LYS A 290 25.19 2.50 6.35
N VAL A 291 25.10 1.62 7.35
CA VAL A 291 24.05 0.59 7.38
C VAL A 291 22.68 1.22 7.60
N LYS A 292 21.79 1.12 6.60
CA LYS A 292 20.37 1.54 6.72
C LYS A 292 19.50 0.43 7.28
N ARG A 293 19.60 -0.77 6.71
CA ARG A 293 18.89 -1.99 7.18
C ARG A 293 19.67 -3.24 6.81
N LEU A 294 19.82 -4.15 7.75
CA LEU A 294 20.41 -5.47 7.52
C LEU A 294 19.32 -6.52 7.32
N LEU A 295 19.54 -7.44 6.37
CA LEU A 295 18.75 -8.65 6.26
C LEU A 295 19.21 -9.64 7.32
N ILE A 296 18.43 -9.78 8.38
CA ILE A 296 18.64 -10.78 9.42
C ILE A 296 17.81 -12.01 9.06
N LYS A 297 18.49 -13.11 8.79
CA LYS A 297 17.87 -14.43 8.50
C LYS A 297 17.28 -15.07 9.73
#